data_26fda380798c2e568b338237965a624d
#
_entry.id   26fda380798c2e568b338237965a624d
#
_cell.length_a   1.000
_cell.length_b   1.000
_cell.length_c   1.000
_cell.angle_alpha   90.00
_cell.angle_beta   90.00
_cell.angle_gamma   90.00
#
_symmetry.space_group_name_H-M   'P 1'
#
loop_
_entity.id
_entity.type
_entity.pdbx_description
1 polymer ?
#
loop_
_entity_poly.entity_id
_entity_poly.type
_entity_poly.pdbx_seq_one_letter_code
_entity_poly.pdbx_strand_id
1 'polypeptide(L)'
;MKISTEYNDFQEELIEVLTAKYIGDFAIRVFFSDGKNRLVDFKPFLENALNPSIRKYLDESRFVQFKITDGNLNWNDYDMIFPTGDLYEGKI
;
A
#
# COMPACT_ATOMS: atom_id res chain seq x y z
N MET A 1 17.29 0.46 -30.83
CA MET A 1 16.83 0.34 -30.44
C MET A 1 16.54 0.95 -29.66
N LYS A 2 16.36 1.74 -29.42
CA LYS A 2 15.92 2.31 -28.68
C LYS A 2 15.31 1.83 -27.63
N ILE A 3 15.14 1.16 -27.54
CA ILE A 3 14.51 0.30 -26.64
C ILE A 3 14.94 0.42 -25.22
N SER A 4 16.18 0.74 -24.99
CA SER A 4 16.68 0.85 -23.62
C SER A 4 15.90 1.85 -22.78
N THR A 5 15.30 2.84 -23.41
CA THR A 5 14.51 3.83 -22.68
C THR A 5 13.30 3.19 -22.05
N GLU A 6 12.73 2.24 -22.73
CA GLU A 6 11.54 1.58 -22.22
C GLU A 6 11.81 0.72 -21.01
N TYR A 7 13.03 0.23 -20.88
CA TYR A 7 13.37 -0.58 -19.71
C TYR A 7 13.25 0.18 -18.42
N ASN A 8 13.58 1.47 -18.45
CA ASN A 8 13.49 2.25 -17.24
C ASN A 8 12.06 2.34 -16.74
N ASP A 9 11.12 2.46 -17.66
CA ASP A 9 9.71 2.51 -17.28
C ASP A 9 9.28 1.19 -16.66
N PHE A 10 9.72 0.08 -17.23
CA PHE A 10 9.38 -1.21 -16.69
C PHE A 10 9.91 -1.39 -15.28
N GLN A 11 11.09 -0.90 -15.01
CA GLN A 11 11.67 -1.05 -13.69
C GLN A 11 10.84 -0.35 -12.64
N GLU A 12 10.29 0.80 -12.99
CA GLU A 12 9.42 1.51 -12.04
C GLU A 12 8.15 0.73 -11.76
N GLU A 13 7.64 0.04 -12.78
CA GLU A 13 6.44 -0.73 -12.62
C GLU A 13 6.65 -2.00 -11.80
N LEU A 14 7.91 -2.39 -11.64
CA LEU A 14 8.22 -3.60 -10.89
C LEU A 14 8.48 -3.34 -9.41
N ILE A 15 8.29 -2.12 -8.95
CA ILE A 15 8.44 -1.82 -7.53
C ILE A 15 7.34 -2.54 -6.78
N GLU A 16 7.74 -3.24 -5.73
CA GLU A 16 6.83 -4.02 -4.90
C GLU A 16 6.98 -3.64 -3.45
N VAL A 17 5.94 -3.93 -2.67
CA VAL A 17 6.02 -3.81 -1.23
C VAL A 17 6.73 -5.04 -0.70
N LEU A 18 7.81 -4.83 0.05
CA LEU A 18 8.55 -5.94 0.67
C LEU A 18 7.99 -6.26 2.05
N THR A 19 7.76 -5.23 2.85
CA THR A 19 7.25 -5.43 4.19
C THR A 19 6.56 -4.14 4.63
N ALA A 20 5.85 -4.22 5.74
CA ALA A 20 5.14 -3.08 6.28
C ALA A 20 5.07 -3.20 7.79
N LYS A 21 5.10 -2.06 8.47
CA LYS A 21 5.09 -2.02 9.92
C LYS A 21 4.03 -1.05 10.40
N TYR A 22 3.12 -1.52 11.24
CA TYR A 22 2.10 -0.67 11.82
C TYR A 22 2.74 0.26 12.84
N ILE A 23 2.48 1.55 12.70
CA ILE A 23 3.08 2.57 13.56
C ILE A 23 2.09 3.01 14.64
N GLY A 24 0.79 3.04 14.33
CA GLY A 24 -0.24 3.49 15.23
C GLY A 24 -1.15 4.48 14.54
N ASP A 25 -2.34 4.68 15.08
CA ASP A 25 -3.31 5.66 14.56
C ASP A 25 -3.55 5.50 13.06
N PHE A 26 -3.61 4.25 12.60
CA PHE A 26 -3.89 3.88 11.20
C PHE A 26 -2.80 4.32 10.24
N ALA A 27 -1.58 4.48 10.72
CA ALA A 27 -0.42 4.77 9.88
C ALA A 27 0.44 3.52 9.78
N ILE A 28 0.95 3.26 8.57
CA ILE A 28 1.80 2.11 8.30
C ILE A 28 3.04 2.60 7.58
N ARG A 29 4.20 2.14 8.03
CA ARG A 29 5.44 2.39 7.29
C ARG A 29 5.64 1.25 6.31
N VAL A 30 5.67 1.60 5.04
CA VAL A 30 5.74 0.64 3.95
C VAL A 30 7.14 0.68 3.35
N PHE A 31 7.75 -0.50 3.20
CA PHE A 31 9.11 -0.63 2.65
C PHE A 31 9.02 -1.26 1.27
N PHE A 32 9.70 -0.65 0.31
CA PHE A 32 9.59 -1.03 -1.09
C PHE A 32 10.85 -1.73 -1.58
N SER A 33 10.70 -2.45 -2.68
CA SER A 33 11.77 -3.28 -3.24
C SER A 33 12.98 -2.46 -3.71
N ASP A 34 12.81 -1.19 -3.97
CA ASP A 34 13.93 -0.33 -4.40
C ASP A 34 14.72 0.25 -3.22
N GLY A 35 14.40 -0.16 -2.00
CA GLY A 35 15.10 0.31 -0.80
C GLY A 35 14.49 1.52 -0.16
N LYS A 36 13.48 2.10 -0.74
CA LYS A 36 12.81 3.26 -0.16
C LYS A 36 11.69 2.84 0.76
N ASN A 37 11.26 3.77 1.60
CA ASN A 37 10.12 3.52 2.46
C ASN A 37 9.31 4.80 2.59
N ARG A 38 8.06 4.64 3.04
CA ARG A 38 7.16 5.78 3.19
C ARG A 38 6.19 5.49 4.34
N LEU A 39 5.93 6.51 5.13
CA LEU A 39 4.89 6.44 6.15
C LEU A 39 3.58 6.85 5.49
N VAL A 40 2.60 5.96 5.50
CA VAL A 40 1.31 6.19 4.86
C VAL A 40 0.24 6.26 5.92
N ASP A 41 -0.53 7.35 5.92
CA ASP A 41 -1.63 7.56 6.84
C ASP A 41 -2.93 7.17 6.16
N PHE A 42 -3.55 6.10 6.61
CA PHE A 42 -4.78 5.57 6.03
C PHE A 42 -6.04 6.12 6.68
N LYS A 43 -5.90 6.86 7.76
CA LYS A 43 -7.06 7.28 8.53
C LYS A 43 -8.02 8.16 7.73
N PRO A 44 -7.55 9.18 7.00
CA PRO A 44 -8.48 10.01 6.22
C PRO A 44 -9.23 9.19 5.17
N PHE A 45 -8.55 8.24 4.53
CA PHE A 45 -9.18 7.38 3.54
C PHE A 45 -10.32 6.58 4.17
N LEU A 46 -10.05 5.98 5.32
CA LEU A 46 -11.03 5.13 6.00
C LEU A 46 -12.22 5.95 6.50
N GLU A 47 -11.94 7.14 7.01
CA GLU A 47 -13.01 7.99 7.54
C GLU A 47 -13.92 8.52 6.45
N ASN A 48 -13.38 8.70 5.25
CA ASN A 48 -14.14 9.22 4.12
C ASN A 48 -14.80 8.14 3.29
N ALA A 49 -14.51 6.88 3.56
CA ALA A 49 -15.08 5.78 2.79
C ALA A 49 -16.56 5.65 3.08
N LEU A 50 -17.35 5.42 2.03
CA LEU A 50 -18.80 5.23 2.16
C LEU A 50 -19.17 3.76 2.23
N ASN A 51 -18.31 2.90 1.70
CA ASN A 51 -18.57 1.47 1.63
C ASN A 51 -18.33 0.82 2.99
N PRO A 52 -19.33 0.15 3.59
CA PRO A 52 -19.13 -0.50 4.89
C PRO A 52 -18.02 -1.55 4.88
N SER A 53 -17.77 -2.19 3.74
CA SER A 53 -16.67 -3.16 3.63
C SER A 53 -15.32 -2.53 3.86
N ILE A 54 -15.21 -1.23 3.64
CA ILE A 54 -13.97 -0.49 3.84
C ILE A 54 -13.98 0.15 5.22
N ARG A 55 -15.10 0.76 5.61
CA ARG A 55 -15.21 1.45 6.89
C ARG A 55 -14.97 0.53 8.08
N LYS A 56 -15.22 -0.78 7.92
CA LYS A 56 -14.97 -1.71 9.01
C LYS A 56 -13.52 -1.72 9.47
N TYR A 57 -12.60 -1.25 8.63
CA TYR A 57 -11.19 -1.17 8.97
C TYR A 57 -10.86 0.02 9.87
N LEU A 58 -11.85 0.84 10.22
CA LEU A 58 -11.67 1.80 11.32
C LEU A 58 -11.61 1.08 12.66
N ASP A 59 -11.93 -0.20 12.70
CA ASP A 59 -11.65 -1.04 13.85
C ASP A 59 -10.19 -1.42 13.77
N GLU A 60 -9.39 -0.89 14.68
CA GLU A 60 -7.94 -1.06 14.63
C GLU A 60 -7.53 -2.53 14.63
N SER A 61 -8.25 -3.36 15.37
CA SER A 61 -7.91 -4.78 15.43
C SER A 61 -8.05 -5.47 14.07
N ARG A 62 -8.92 -4.95 13.21
CA ARG A 62 -9.04 -5.45 11.85
C ARG A 62 -7.98 -4.81 10.94
N PHE A 63 -7.72 -3.53 11.16
CA PHE A 63 -6.78 -2.80 10.31
C PHE A 63 -5.38 -3.38 10.41
N VAL A 64 -4.96 -3.84 11.57
CA VAL A 64 -3.59 -4.35 11.75
C VAL A 64 -3.39 -5.74 11.15
N GLN A 65 -4.42 -6.35 10.58
CA GLN A 65 -4.32 -7.69 10.00
C GLN A 65 -3.91 -7.68 8.53
N PHE A 66 -3.32 -6.61 8.07
CA PHE A 66 -2.85 -6.53 6.68
C PHE A 66 -1.80 -7.59 6.39
N LYS A 67 -1.67 -7.90 5.10
CA LYS A 67 -0.68 -8.86 4.62
C LYS A 67 -0.05 -8.33 3.36
N ILE A 68 1.07 -8.91 3.00
CA ILE A 68 1.73 -8.61 1.73
C ILE A 68 1.69 -9.88 0.90
N THR A 69 1.04 -9.80 -0.24
CA THR A 69 0.87 -10.92 -1.14
C THR A 69 1.28 -10.48 -2.53
N ASP A 70 2.26 -11.17 -3.11
CA ASP A 70 2.76 -10.87 -4.46
C ASP A 70 3.17 -9.41 -4.60
N GLY A 71 3.81 -8.86 -3.57
CA GLY A 71 4.28 -7.48 -3.60
C GLY A 71 3.22 -6.44 -3.35
N ASN A 72 2.02 -6.84 -2.94
CA ASN A 72 0.91 -5.92 -2.71
C ASN A 72 0.48 -5.93 -1.25
N LEU A 73 0.32 -4.74 -0.68
CA LEU A 73 -0.24 -4.60 0.65
C LEU A 73 -1.76 -4.72 0.55
N ASN A 74 -2.33 -5.65 1.30
CA ASN A 74 -3.76 -5.87 1.21
C ASN A 74 -4.33 -6.36 2.54
N TRP A 75 -5.65 -6.34 2.63
CA TRP A 75 -6.41 -6.77 3.79
C TRP A 75 -7.40 -7.83 3.38
N ASN A 76 -7.48 -8.90 4.17
CA ASN A 76 -8.49 -9.94 4.04
C ASN A 76 -8.62 -10.44 2.61
N ASP A 77 -7.49 -10.87 2.03
CA ASP A 77 -7.45 -11.47 0.71
C ASP A 77 -8.05 -10.54 -0.35
N TYR A 78 -7.49 -9.31 -0.39
CA TYR A 78 -7.85 -8.28 -1.36
C TYR A 78 -9.22 -7.65 -1.15
N ASP A 79 -9.82 -7.80 0.03
CA ASP A 79 -11.01 -7.05 0.37
C ASP A 79 -10.74 -5.53 0.29
N MET A 80 -9.53 -5.13 0.67
CA MET A 80 -9.08 -3.76 0.52
C MET A 80 -7.63 -3.80 0.05
N ILE A 81 -7.33 -3.10 -1.05
CA ILE A 81 -5.99 -3.08 -1.63
C ILE A 81 -5.72 -1.70 -2.20
N PHE A 82 -4.47 -1.30 -2.19
CA PHE A 82 -4.03 -0.04 -2.77
C PHE A 82 -2.97 -0.33 -3.82
N PRO A 83 -3.03 0.32 -4.98
CA PRO A 83 -1.95 0.17 -5.96
C PRO A 83 -0.62 0.54 -5.34
N THR A 84 0.40 -0.25 -5.60
CA THR A 84 1.73 -0.01 -5.04
C THR A 84 2.25 1.37 -5.40
N GLY A 85 1.98 1.83 -6.64
CA GLY A 85 2.39 3.16 -7.05
C GLY A 85 1.78 4.26 -6.20
N ASP A 86 0.51 4.11 -5.83
CA ASP A 86 -0.16 5.10 -5.00
C ASP A 86 0.45 5.14 -3.61
N LEU A 87 0.79 3.98 -3.05
CA LEU A 87 1.47 3.92 -1.77
C LEU A 87 2.86 4.55 -1.87
N TYR A 88 3.55 4.25 -2.96
CA TYR A 88 4.91 4.74 -3.18
C TYR A 88 4.93 6.26 -3.24
N GLU A 89 3.93 6.86 -3.84
CA GLU A 89 3.83 8.30 -3.99
C GLU A 89 3.06 8.97 -2.86
N GLY A 90 2.44 8.18 -2.00
CA GLY A 90 1.67 8.73 -0.90
C GLY A 90 0.32 9.30 -1.30
N LYS A 91 -0.27 8.76 -2.38
CA LYS A 91 -1.51 9.30 -2.94
C LYS A 91 -2.71 8.41 -2.58
N ILE A 92 -3.14 8.46 -1.35
CA ILE A 92 -4.35 7.71 -0.97
C ILE A 92 -5.31 8.57 -0.16
#